data_52b65de0b8ff28d3a6c54b384d6d189a
#
_entry.id   52b65de0b8ff28d3a6c54b384d6d189a
#
_cell.length_a   1.000
_cell.length_b   1.000
_cell.length_c   1.000
_cell.angle_alpha   90.00
_cell.angle_beta   90.00
_cell.angle_gamma   90.00
#
_symmetry.space_group_name_H-M   'P 1'
#
loop_
_entity.id
_entity.type
_entity.pdbx_description
1 polymer ?
#
loop_
_entity_poly.entity_id
_entity_poly.type
_entity_poly.pdbx_seq_one_letter_code
_entity_poly.pdbx_strand_id
1 'polypeptide(L)'
;MAIIKIRIYVPELKSTMQLFDRIEVQRSVAGTPYSDATSITKPAPVAATLVGTVMQPYVGLYGTQLKLKVNQGTEMTIPFTSPDPISIQTVVDLINKAIPGLVASDDGNGRLNLVTVQKGTKASIEITNGTANAPLGFTSGQSDSGEDEHIQLMRGVPTYSYEDSFGLTTNYYRTRYVNSLSGDFSDWSDWIPGISGSGVQSSNLILGTIKLAGVDGAALVNAKVTVVNVYNPIIQDGYFVAGRSKTVATDGVGQAQVTLVRGSTIDVIVEGTTVIRRITVPSVGASFDLLDASLQTDDAFGIQVPDLPAAPRSS
;
A
#
# COMPACT_ATOMS: atom_id res chain seq x y z
N MET A 1 0.30 11.46 -5.77
CA MET A 1 0.20 10.77 -4.46
C MET A 1 0.46 9.30 -4.70
N ALA A 2 1.22 8.65 -3.83
CA ALA A 2 1.43 7.21 -3.91
C ALA A 2 0.27 6.52 -3.16
N ILE A 3 -0.37 5.54 -3.78
CA ILE A 3 -1.39 4.72 -3.12
C ILE A 3 -0.67 3.75 -2.19
N ILE A 4 -1.03 3.74 -0.92
CA ILE A 4 -0.52 2.79 0.06
C ILE A 4 -1.35 1.52 0.00
N LYS A 5 -0.69 0.37 -0.22
CA LYS A 5 -1.35 -0.94 -0.26
C LYS A 5 -0.95 -1.75 0.97
N ILE A 6 -1.94 -2.17 1.73
CA ILE A 6 -1.76 -3.00 2.92
C ILE A 6 -2.28 -4.39 2.59
N ARG A 7 -1.48 -5.43 2.86
CA ARG A 7 -1.94 -6.81 2.79
C ARG A 7 -2.19 -7.32 4.19
N ILE A 8 -3.36 -7.91 4.37
CA ILE A 8 -3.82 -8.45 5.65
C ILE A 8 -3.98 -9.95 5.48
N TYR A 9 -3.19 -10.71 6.21
CA TYR A 9 -3.32 -12.16 6.25
C TYR A 9 -4.09 -12.56 7.51
N VAL A 10 -5.12 -13.38 7.36
CA VAL A 10 -5.94 -13.92 8.44
C VAL A 10 -5.51 -15.37 8.67
N PRO A 11 -4.63 -15.63 9.66
CA PRO A 11 -4.33 -16.99 10.07
C PRO A 11 -5.62 -17.61 10.63
N GLU A 12 -5.81 -18.89 10.49
CA GLU A 12 -6.97 -19.58 11.03
C GLU A 12 -8.33 -18.94 10.66
N LEU A 13 -8.52 -18.57 9.41
CA LEU A 13 -9.70 -17.89 8.89
C LEU A 13 -11.02 -18.53 9.39
N LYS A 14 -11.08 -19.86 9.49
CA LYS A 14 -12.28 -20.59 9.90
C LYS A 14 -12.68 -20.28 11.34
N SER A 15 -11.75 -20.25 12.28
CA SER A 15 -12.02 -19.92 13.70
C SER A 15 -12.26 -18.41 13.87
N THR A 16 -11.53 -17.57 13.15
CA THR A 16 -11.75 -16.12 13.15
C THR A 16 -13.17 -15.77 12.70
N MET A 17 -13.66 -16.39 11.62
CA MET A 17 -15.02 -16.15 11.10
C MET A 17 -16.14 -16.68 12.00
N GLN A 18 -15.85 -17.47 13.02
CA GLN A 18 -16.86 -17.86 14.02
C GLN A 18 -17.19 -16.72 15.00
N LEU A 19 -16.23 -15.82 15.20
CA LEU A 19 -16.32 -14.73 16.17
C LEU A 19 -16.48 -13.35 15.50
N PHE A 20 -15.90 -13.18 14.32
CA PHE A 20 -15.81 -11.89 13.62
C PHE A 20 -16.18 -12.04 12.14
N ASP A 21 -16.72 -10.99 11.56
CA ASP A 21 -17.12 -10.96 10.16
C ASP A 21 -16.42 -9.87 9.34
N ARG A 22 -15.69 -8.95 10.00
CA ARG A 22 -15.05 -7.79 9.35
C ARG A 22 -13.67 -7.49 9.90
N ILE A 23 -12.89 -6.70 9.13
CA ILE A 23 -11.60 -6.16 9.52
C ILE A 23 -11.71 -4.63 9.51
N GLU A 24 -11.33 -4.01 10.61
CA GLU A 24 -11.11 -2.57 10.74
C GLU A 24 -9.64 -2.25 10.48
N VAL A 25 -9.38 -1.16 9.77
CA VAL A 25 -8.04 -0.63 9.49
C VAL A 25 -7.87 0.72 10.15
N GLN A 26 -6.74 0.93 10.84
CA GLN A 26 -6.37 2.18 11.47
C GLN A 26 -5.03 2.67 10.91
N ARG A 27 -4.91 4.00 10.75
CA ARG A 27 -3.70 4.70 10.28
C ARG A 27 -3.21 5.66 11.35
N SER A 28 -1.89 5.68 11.61
CA SER A 28 -1.24 6.68 12.43
C SER A 28 -1.00 7.98 11.66
N VAL A 29 -0.68 9.05 12.38
CA VAL A 29 -0.14 10.27 11.77
C VAL A 29 1.27 9.99 11.22
N ALA A 30 1.63 10.65 10.14
CA ALA A 30 2.92 10.50 9.48
C ALA A 30 4.10 10.73 10.43
N GLY A 31 5.07 9.81 10.41
CA GLY A 31 6.34 9.92 11.15
C GLY A 31 6.29 9.55 12.64
N THR A 32 5.11 9.30 13.21
CA THR A 32 4.96 8.89 14.61
C THR A 32 4.10 7.63 14.70
N PRO A 33 4.70 6.43 14.85
CA PRO A 33 3.93 5.27 15.19
C PRO A 33 3.26 5.54 16.55
N TYR A 34 1.98 5.19 16.68
CA TYR A 34 1.18 5.19 17.91
C TYR A 34 0.44 6.49 18.29
N SER A 35 0.84 7.68 17.87
CA SER A 35 0.09 8.89 18.19
C SER A 35 -0.99 9.18 17.14
N ASP A 36 -2.12 9.73 17.60
CA ASP A 36 -3.23 10.22 16.77
C ASP A 36 -3.72 9.25 15.69
N ALA A 37 -3.74 7.96 16.05
CA ALA A 37 -4.20 6.92 15.14
C ALA A 37 -5.73 7.00 14.94
N THR A 38 -6.16 7.05 13.69
CA THR A 38 -7.57 7.12 13.30
C THR A 38 -8.01 5.90 12.51
N SER A 39 -9.23 5.41 12.76
CA SER A 39 -9.83 4.37 11.93
C SER A 39 -10.20 4.96 10.58
N ILE A 40 -9.61 4.41 9.52
CA ILE A 40 -9.84 4.81 8.12
C ILE A 40 -10.89 3.93 7.43
N THR A 41 -11.43 2.96 8.16
CA THR A 41 -12.61 2.18 7.77
C THR A 41 -13.67 2.28 8.86
N LYS A 42 -14.95 2.25 8.47
CA LYS A 42 -16.11 2.41 9.35
C LYS A 42 -17.13 1.28 9.14
N PRO A 43 -18.10 1.10 10.05
CA PRO A 43 -19.19 0.13 9.84
C PRO A 43 -19.96 0.34 8.52
N ALA A 44 -20.02 1.59 8.03
CA ALA A 44 -20.53 1.96 6.72
C ALA A 44 -19.63 3.03 6.08
N PRO A 45 -19.54 3.09 4.74
CA PRO A 45 -18.69 4.06 4.07
C PRO A 45 -19.19 5.49 4.31
N VAL A 46 -18.26 6.41 4.58
CA VAL A 46 -18.53 7.81 4.91
C VAL A 46 -18.14 8.71 3.75
N ALA A 47 -18.92 9.76 3.50
CA ALA A 47 -18.62 10.80 2.53
C ALA A 47 -17.57 11.79 3.09
N ALA A 48 -16.83 12.46 2.20
CA ALA A 48 -16.03 13.60 2.59
C ALA A 48 -16.95 14.80 2.89
N THR A 49 -16.63 15.55 3.96
CA THR A 49 -17.47 16.66 4.45
C THR A 49 -16.61 17.84 4.89
N LEU A 50 -16.91 19.04 4.39
CA LEU A 50 -16.30 20.28 4.85
C LEU A 50 -17.38 21.28 5.25
N VAL A 51 -17.21 21.93 6.42
CA VAL A 51 -18.11 22.96 6.91
C VAL A 51 -17.35 24.28 6.99
N GLY A 52 -17.92 25.34 6.39
CA GLY A 52 -17.41 26.69 6.51
C GLY A 52 -17.59 27.25 7.92
N THR A 53 -16.73 28.14 8.34
CA THR A 53 -16.78 28.73 9.69
C THR A 53 -17.62 30.00 9.77
N VAL A 54 -17.94 30.63 8.64
CA VAL A 54 -18.74 31.87 8.56
C VAL A 54 -20.22 31.53 8.44
N MET A 55 -21.05 32.25 9.20
CA MET A 55 -22.50 32.15 9.17
C MET A 55 -23.10 33.14 8.16
N GLN A 56 -24.27 32.78 7.59
CA GLN A 56 -25.04 33.73 6.77
C GLN A 56 -25.54 34.95 7.57
N PRO A 57 -25.88 36.09 6.92
CA PRO A 57 -25.72 36.35 5.48
C PRO A 57 -24.25 36.59 5.11
N TYR A 58 -23.86 36.07 3.97
CA TYR A 58 -22.48 36.22 3.47
C TYR A 58 -22.27 37.60 2.85
N VAL A 59 -21.19 38.26 3.25
CA VAL A 59 -20.76 39.56 2.77
C VAL A 59 -19.38 39.45 2.14
N GLY A 60 -19.14 40.21 1.07
CA GLY A 60 -17.86 40.17 0.35
C GLY A 60 -17.75 38.99 -0.65
N LEU A 61 -18.87 38.40 -1.03
CA LEU A 61 -18.90 37.35 -2.07
C LEU A 61 -19.03 37.92 -3.48
N TYR A 62 -19.64 39.07 -3.69
CA TYR A 62 -19.83 39.65 -5.02
C TYR A 62 -18.49 39.80 -5.76
N GLY A 63 -18.42 39.26 -6.98
CA GLY A 63 -17.22 39.29 -7.81
C GLY A 63 -16.12 38.31 -7.41
N THR A 64 -16.34 37.45 -6.40
CA THR A 64 -15.39 36.46 -5.97
C THR A 64 -15.65 35.08 -6.59
N GLN A 65 -14.76 34.11 -6.34
CA GLN A 65 -14.84 32.74 -6.84
C GLN A 65 -14.47 31.73 -5.76
N LEU A 66 -15.31 30.71 -5.57
CA LEU A 66 -14.94 29.50 -4.84
C LEU A 66 -14.28 28.53 -5.81
N LYS A 67 -13.12 27.99 -5.44
CA LYS A 67 -12.40 26.97 -6.19
C LYS A 67 -12.19 25.76 -5.35
N LEU A 68 -12.50 24.60 -5.89
CA LEU A 68 -12.35 23.33 -5.18
C LEU A 68 -12.20 22.15 -6.16
N LYS A 69 -11.69 21.03 -5.62
CA LYS A 69 -11.66 19.74 -6.32
C LYS A 69 -12.54 18.76 -5.57
N VAL A 70 -13.23 17.90 -6.28
CA VAL A 70 -14.08 16.82 -5.76
C VAL A 70 -13.57 15.50 -6.30
N ASN A 71 -13.45 14.49 -5.41
CA ASN A 71 -13.06 13.13 -5.76
C ASN A 71 -11.75 13.06 -6.56
N GLN A 72 -10.74 13.84 -6.15
CA GLN A 72 -9.44 13.97 -6.82
C GLN A 72 -9.52 14.40 -8.30
N GLY A 73 -10.66 14.97 -8.70
CA GLY A 73 -10.90 15.48 -10.05
C GLY A 73 -10.17 16.79 -10.34
N THR A 74 -10.50 17.39 -11.48
CA THR A 74 -9.99 18.70 -11.87
C THR A 74 -10.57 19.81 -10.98
N GLU A 75 -9.83 20.92 -10.84
CA GLU A 75 -10.31 22.11 -10.14
C GLU A 75 -11.55 22.68 -10.84
N MET A 76 -12.59 22.93 -10.05
CA MET A 76 -13.82 23.58 -10.47
C MET A 76 -13.92 24.96 -9.87
N THR A 77 -14.47 25.90 -10.61
CA THR A 77 -14.59 27.32 -10.23
C THR A 77 -16.06 27.73 -10.23
N ILE A 78 -16.53 28.33 -9.14
CA ILE A 78 -17.88 28.85 -8.98
C ILE A 78 -17.80 30.36 -8.78
N PRO A 79 -18.23 31.17 -9.76
CA PRO A 79 -18.27 32.63 -9.62
C PRO A 79 -19.53 33.07 -8.85
N PHE A 80 -19.39 34.02 -7.94
CA PHE A 80 -20.49 34.68 -7.25
C PHE A 80 -20.78 36.04 -7.90
N THR A 81 -21.92 36.15 -8.58
CA THR A 81 -22.32 37.35 -9.32
C THR A 81 -23.55 38.06 -8.73
N SER A 82 -24.15 37.46 -7.69
CA SER A 82 -25.27 38.08 -6.96
C SER A 82 -24.76 39.17 -6.02
N PRO A 83 -25.46 40.35 -5.92
CA PRO A 83 -25.06 41.39 -4.99
C PRO A 83 -25.08 40.94 -3.53
N ASP A 84 -24.16 41.46 -2.71
CA ASP A 84 -24.15 41.25 -1.26
C ASP A 84 -25.30 41.98 -0.57
N PRO A 85 -25.83 41.48 0.55
CA PRO A 85 -25.49 40.22 1.19
C PRO A 85 -26.15 39.02 0.47
N ILE A 86 -25.43 37.90 0.39
CA ILE A 86 -25.91 36.66 -0.23
C ILE A 86 -26.42 35.69 0.85
N SER A 87 -27.61 35.12 0.64
CA SER A 87 -28.14 34.09 1.54
C SER A 87 -27.45 32.73 1.31
N ILE A 88 -27.46 31.89 2.34
CA ILE A 88 -26.93 30.53 2.23
C ILE A 88 -27.64 29.73 1.13
N GLN A 89 -28.95 29.90 0.99
CA GLN A 89 -29.71 29.18 -0.04
C GLN A 89 -29.23 29.52 -1.45
N THR A 90 -28.93 30.80 -1.73
CA THR A 90 -28.38 31.23 -3.01
C THR A 90 -27.01 30.59 -3.28
N VAL A 91 -26.15 30.51 -2.23
CA VAL A 91 -24.82 29.85 -2.34
C VAL A 91 -24.99 28.35 -2.59
N VAL A 92 -25.87 27.68 -1.85
CA VAL A 92 -26.19 26.27 -1.99
C VAL A 92 -26.69 25.94 -3.41
N ASP A 93 -27.63 26.71 -3.92
CA ASP A 93 -28.20 26.50 -5.26
C ASP A 93 -27.14 26.66 -6.36
N LEU A 94 -26.27 27.67 -6.25
CA LEU A 94 -25.14 27.87 -7.16
C LEU A 94 -24.18 26.70 -7.18
N ILE A 95 -23.79 26.20 -6.01
CA ILE A 95 -22.85 25.09 -5.88
C ILE A 95 -23.46 23.80 -6.40
N ASN A 96 -24.67 23.46 -5.98
CA ASN A 96 -25.36 22.25 -6.39
C ASN A 96 -25.62 22.21 -7.90
N LYS A 97 -25.82 23.37 -8.53
CA LYS A 97 -25.94 23.47 -9.98
C LYS A 97 -24.62 23.32 -10.72
N ALA A 98 -23.53 23.82 -10.11
CA ALA A 98 -22.22 23.90 -10.77
C ALA A 98 -21.39 22.64 -10.65
N ILE A 99 -21.53 21.87 -9.55
CA ILE A 99 -20.63 20.76 -9.22
C ILE A 99 -21.38 19.44 -9.11
N PRO A 100 -21.36 18.60 -10.15
CA PRO A 100 -21.83 17.22 -10.06
C PRO A 100 -21.00 16.43 -9.03
N GLY A 101 -21.69 15.63 -8.22
CA GLY A 101 -21.01 14.77 -7.21
C GLY A 101 -20.71 15.46 -5.88
N LEU A 102 -21.12 16.72 -5.71
CA LEU A 102 -21.11 17.45 -4.43
C LEU A 102 -22.54 17.85 -4.07
N VAL A 103 -22.86 17.81 -2.78
CA VAL A 103 -24.09 18.34 -2.20
C VAL A 103 -23.71 19.47 -1.25
N ALA A 104 -24.13 20.68 -1.56
CA ALA A 104 -24.08 21.81 -0.66
C ALA A 104 -25.39 21.91 0.12
N SER A 105 -25.34 22.29 1.40
CA SER A 105 -26.49 22.49 2.27
C SER A 105 -26.17 23.50 3.38
N ASP A 106 -27.20 23.94 4.11
CA ASP A 106 -27.03 24.56 5.42
C ASP A 106 -26.73 23.47 6.47
N ASP A 107 -25.77 23.72 7.37
CA ASP A 107 -25.46 22.82 8.50
C ASP A 107 -26.50 22.92 9.64
N GLY A 108 -27.54 23.71 9.48
CA GLY A 108 -28.56 24.03 10.50
C GLY A 108 -28.20 25.23 11.38
N ASN A 109 -27.00 25.79 11.24
CA ASN A 109 -26.53 26.98 11.96
C ASN A 109 -26.21 28.13 11.00
N GLY A 110 -26.64 28.06 9.76
CA GLY A 110 -26.39 29.09 8.75
C GLY A 110 -24.98 29.04 8.15
N ARG A 111 -24.24 27.93 8.30
CA ARG A 111 -22.92 27.75 7.70
C ARG A 111 -23.01 26.79 6.50
N LEU A 112 -22.20 27.06 5.51
CA LEU A 112 -22.13 26.23 4.31
C LEU A 112 -21.50 24.88 4.64
N ASN A 113 -22.25 23.80 4.39
CA ASN A 113 -21.82 22.43 4.49
C ASN A 113 -21.68 21.80 3.09
N LEU A 114 -20.53 21.22 2.79
CA LEU A 114 -20.21 20.55 1.53
C LEU A 114 -20.00 19.06 1.80
N VAL A 115 -20.75 18.19 1.10
CA VAL A 115 -20.67 16.73 1.26
C VAL A 115 -20.56 16.07 -0.10
N THR A 116 -19.66 15.10 -0.27
CA THR A 116 -19.59 14.33 -1.52
C THR A 116 -20.76 13.35 -1.63
N VAL A 117 -21.27 13.17 -2.85
CA VAL A 117 -22.22 12.07 -3.15
C VAL A 117 -21.52 10.72 -3.05
N GLN A 118 -20.30 10.64 -3.55
CA GLN A 118 -19.44 9.47 -3.41
C GLN A 118 -19.03 9.29 -1.94
N LYS A 119 -18.91 8.04 -1.50
CA LYS A 119 -18.45 7.64 -0.18
C LYS A 119 -17.20 6.78 -0.28
N GLY A 120 -16.53 6.56 0.85
CA GLY A 120 -15.29 5.79 0.91
C GLY A 120 -14.06 6.63 0.60
N THR A 121 -12.88 6.01 0.62
CA THR A 121 -11.58 6.70 0.45
C THR A 121 -11.38 7.35 -0.92
N LYS A 122 -12.23 7.09 -1.91
CA LYS A 122 -12.22 7.79 -3.20
C LYS A 122 -12.99 9.11 -3.15
N ALA A 123 -13.79 9.33 -2.12
CA ALA A 123 -14.49 10.60 -1.89
C ALA A 123 -13.51 11.61 -1.29
N SER A 124 -13.44 12.80 -1.85
CA SER A 124 -12.62 13.89 -1.30
C SER A 124 -13.14 15.25 -1.71
N ILE A 125 -12.90 16.23 -0.83
CA ILE A 125 -13.08 17.65 -1.11
C ILE A 125 -11.78 18.36 -0.77
N GLU A 126 -11.27 19.19 -1.66
CA GLU A 126 -10.11 20.06 -1.43
C GLU A 126 -10.46 21.48 -1.84
N ILE A 127 -10.42 22.42 -0.90
CA ILE A 127 -10.58 23.85 -1.18
C ILE A 127 -9.26 24.37 -1.76
N THR A 128 -9.28 24.90 -2.96
CA THR A 128 -8.11 25.46 -3.61
C THR A 128 -8.04 26.97 -3.44
N ASN A 129 -7.18 27.67 -4.17
CA ASN A 129 -6.96 29.10 -3.99
C ASN A 129 -8.07 29.97 -4.64
N GLY A 130 -9.24 30.04 -4.00
CA GLY A 130 -10.39 30.86 -4.39
C GLY A 130 -10.53 32.14 -3.57
N THR A 131 -10.97 33.22 -4.17
CA THR A 131 -11.19 34.51 -3.48
C THR A 131 -12.43 34.53 -2.58
N ALA A 132 -13.37 33.58 -2.76
CA ALA A 132 -14.55 33.39 -1.92
C ALA A 132 -14.27 32.56 -0.65
N ASN A 133 -13.07 32.00 -0.49
CA ASN A 133 -12.77 31.09 0.63
C ASN A 133 -13.01 31.76 1.99
N ALA A 134 -12.38 32.91 2.24
CA ALA A 134 -12.52 33.63 3.50
C ALA A 134 -13.96 34.09 3.79
N PRO A 135 -14.72 34.68 2.84
CA PRO A 135 -16.12 35.01 3.05
C PRO A 135 -17.03 33.80 3.37
N LEU A 136 -16.70 32.61 2.88
CA LEU A 136 -17.43 31.36 3.19
C LEU A 136 -16.88 30.61 4.40
N GLY A 137 -15.77 31.08 4.98
CA GLY A 137 -15.14 30.47 6.15
C GLY A 137 -14.33 29.23 5.84
N PHE A 138 -13.75 29.13 4.64
CA PHE A 138 -12.79 28.12 4.26
C PHE A 138 -11.37 28.67 4.18
N THR A 139 -10.40 27.78 4.25
CA THR A 139 -8.99 28.11 4.00
C THR A 139 -8.47 27.35 2.77
N SER A 140 -7.57 27.96 2.02
CA SER A 140 -6.91 27.28 0.89
C SER A 140 -6.11 26.09 1.41
N GLY A 141 -6.22 24.94 0.75
CA GLY A 141 -5.63 23.67 1.17
C GLY A 141 -6.44 22.89 2.21
N GLN A 142 -7.54 23.45 2.71
CA GLN A 142 -8.47 22.70 3.57
C GLN A 142 -9.05 21.53 2.78
N SER A 143 -8.98 20.34 3.35
CA SER A 143 -9.44 19.12 2.68
C SER A 143 -10.04 18.13 3.67
N ASP A 144 -10.92 17.29 3.15
CA ASP A 144 -11.45 16.12 3.84
C ASP A 144 -11.54 14.95 2.87
N SER A 145 -11.52 13.75 3.41
CA SER A 145 -11.66 12.49 2.66
C SER A 145 -12.68 11.58 3.33
N GLY A 146 -13.44 10.88 2.52
CA GLY A 146 -14.34 9.85 3.02
C GLY A 146 -13.58 8.64 3.57
N GLU A 147 -14.29 7.79 4.29
CA GLU A 147 -13.76 6.57 4.89
C GLU A 147 -14.46 5.34 4.30
N ASP A 148 -13.70 4.27 4.07
CA ASP A 148 -14.23 3.02 3.52
C ASP A 148 -15.04 2.23 4.54
N GLU A 149 -15.87 1.32 4.04
CA GLU A 149 -16.49 0.30 4.87
C GLU A 149 -15.42 -0.69 5.37
N HIS A 150 -15.63 -1.26 6.55
CA HIS A 150 -14.82 -2.36 7.07
C HIS A 150 -14.75 -3.50 6.03
N ILE A 151 -13.57 -4.12 5.90
CA ILE A 151 -13.34 -5.20 4.95
C ILE A 151 -14.10 -6.44 5.43
N GLN A 152 -14.99 -6.97 4.61
CA GLN A 152 -15.77 -8.17 4.94
C GLN A 152 -14.90 -9.42 4.84
N LEU A 153 -14.92 -10.27 5.87
CA LEU A 153 -14.30 -11.59 5.83
C LEU A 153 -15.10 -12.54 4.95
N MET A 154 -14.41 -13.26 4.06
CA MET A 154 -15.02 -14.20 3.12
C MET A 154 -14.44 -15.60 3.32
N ARG A 155 -15.32 -16.61 3.29
CA ARG A 155 -14.90 -18.02 3.41
C ARG A 155 -13.92 -18.39 2.29
N GLY A 156 -12.81 -19.01 2.68
CA GLY A 156 -11.78 -19.46 1.72
C GLY A 156 -10.84 -18.36 1.22
N VAL A 157 -10.98 -17.12 1.71
CA VAL A 157 -10.11 -16.00 1.35
C VAL A 157 -9.27 -15.59 2.57
N PRO A 158 -8.06 -16.14 2.73
CA PRO A 158 -7.22 -15.85 3.89
C PRO A 158 -6.42 -14.55 3.76
N THR A 159 -6.41 -13.90 2.60
CA THR A 159 -5.62 -12.70 2.33
C THR A 159 -6.48 -11.60 1.75
N TYR A 160 -6.41 -10.42 2.34
CA TYR A 160 -7.12 -9.22 1.93
C TYR A 160 -6.10 -8.14 1.55
N SER A 161 -6.53 -7.19 0.73
CA SER A 161 -5.77 -5.99 0.43
C SER A 161 -6.63 -4.75 0.71
N TYR A 162 -6.01 -3.74 1.30
CA TYR A 162 -6.60 -2.43 1.51
C TYR A 162 -5.75 -1.37 0.82
N GLU A 163 -6.37 -0.43 0.12
CA GLU A 163 -5.69 0.67 -0.58
C GLU A 163 -6.06 2.00 0.06
N ASP A 164 -5.09 2.66 0.69
CA ASP A 164 -5.26 3.99 1.24
C ASP A 164 -4.74 5.04 0.25
N SER A 165 -5.66 5.76 -0.39
CA SER A 165 -5.36 6.80 -1.37
C SER A 165 -4.77 8.08 -0.75
N PHE A 166 -4.93 8.27 0.56
CA PHE A 166 -4.43 9.43 1.31
C PHE A 166 -3.26 9.09 2.23
N GLY A 167 -2.85 7.81 2.23
CA GLY A 167 -1.73 7.37 3.02
C GLY A 167 -0.40 7.92 2.52
N LEU A 168 0.54 8.06 3.45
CA LEU A 168 1.92 8.40 3.17
C LEU A 168 2.79 7.20 3.52
N THR A 169 3.95 7.05 2.87
CA THR A 169 4.94 6.01 3.18
C THR A 169 5.48 6.10 4.61
N THR A 170 5.27 7.25 5.26
CA THR A 170 5.62 7.52 6.66
C THR A 170 4.50 7.19 7.65
N ASN A 171 3.31 6.82 7.19
CA ASN A 171 2.24 6.35 8.06
C ASN A 171 2.50 4.92 8.50
N TYR A 172 1.94 4.57 9.67
CA TYR A 172 1.87 3.21 10.14
C TYR A 172 0.41 2.76 10.18
N TYR A 173 0.19 1.45 10.01
CA TYR A 173 -1.13 0.85 9.95
C TYR A 173 -1.22 -0.32 10.92
N ARG A 174 -2.42 -0.54 11.45
CA ARG A 174 -2.78 -1.74 12.20
C ARG A 174 -4.19 -2.16 11.88
N THR A 175 -4.52 -3.40 12.18
CA THR A 175 -5.83 -3.98 11.92
C THR A 175 -6.37 -4.70 13.14
N ARG A 176 -7.69 -4.85 13.23
CA ARG A 176 -8.37 -5.74 14.16
C ARG A 176 -9.57 -6.37 13.50
N TYR A 177 -10.04 -7.46 14.07
CA TYR A 177 -11.28 -8.08 13.66
C TYR A 177 -12.45 -7.43 14.40
N VAL A 178 -13.62 -7.37 13.75
CA VAL A 178 -14.84 -6.77 14.27
C VAL A 178 -16.00 -7.72 14.00
N ASN A 179 -16.90 -7.85 14.97
CA ASN A 179 -18.20 -8.46 14.79
C ASN A 179 -19.23 -7.35 14.54
N SER A 180 -19.77 -7.28 13.33
CA SER A 180 -20.70 -6.20 12.95
C SER A 180 -22.05 -6.28 13.64
N LEU A 181 -22.42 -7.44 14.21
CA LEU A 181 -23.71 -7.65 14.90
C LEU A 181 -23.62 -7.32 16.40
N SER A 182 -22.57 -7.81 17.08
CA SER A 182 -22.41 -7.57 18.53
C SER A 182 -21.63 -6.28 18.83
N GLY A 183 -20.83 -5.79 17.88
CA GLY A 183 -19.93 -4.67 18.10
C GLY A 183 -18.62 -5.06 18.81
N ASP A 184 -18.41 -6.36 19.06
CA ASP A 184 -17.19 -6.86 19.67
C ASP A 184 -16.00 -6.76 18.70
N PHE A 185 -14.80 -6.65 19.26
CA PHE A 185 -13.56 -6.57 18.48
C PHE A 185 -12.43 -7.35 19.14
N SER A 186 -11.48 -7.80 18.32
CA SER A 186 -10.23 -8.38 18.78
C SER A 186 -9.25 -7.29 19.26
N ASP A 187 -8.15 -7.71 19.87
CA ASP A 187 -6.99 -6.84 20.05
C ASP A 187 -6.48 -6.34 18.69
N TRP A 188 -5.79 -5.20 18.72
CA TRP A 188 -5.11 -4.67 17.55
C TRP A 188 -3.88 -5.51 17.19
N SER A 189 -3.63 -5.67 15.90
CA SER A 189 -2.36 -6.18 15.41
C SER A 189 -1.20 -5.21 15.75
N ASP A 190 0.03 -5.69 15.61
CA ASP A 190 1.20 -4.83 15.62
C ASP A 190 1.11 -3.77 14.50
N TRP A 191 1.81 -2.66 14.71
CA TRP A 191 1.94 -1.61 13.73
C TRP A 191 2.87 -2.04 12.58
N ILE A 192 2.42 -1.86 11.35
CA ILE A 192 3.20 -2.08 10.14
C ILE A 192 3.39 -0.75 9.39
N PRO A 193 4.59 -0.46 8.83
CA PRO A 193 4.81 0.76 8.05
C PRO A 193 4.00 0.75 6.76
N GLY A 194 3.56 1.93 6.34
CA GLY A 194 2.90 2.14 5.05
C GLY A 194 3.87 1.94 3.89
N ILE A 195 3.39 1.32 2.82
CA ILE A 195 4.22 0.98 1.66
C ILE A 195 3.55 1.51 0.40
N SER A 196 4.32 2.24 -0.42
CA SER A 196 3.83 2.61 -1.74
C SER A 196 3.70 1.39 -2.65
N GLY A 197 2.50 1.14 -3.11
CA GLY A 197 1.88 -0.03 -3.69
C GLY A 197 2.50 -0.83 -4.82
N SER A 198 3.81 -0.87 -5.00
CA SER A 198 4.39 -1.66 -6.10
C SER A 198 5.32 -2.81 -5.69
N GLY A 199 5.43 -3.12 -4.40
CA GLY A 199 6.32 -4.18 -3.90
C GLY A 199 7.31 -3.68 -2.85
N VAL A 200 8.28 -4.52 -2.49
CA VAL A 200 9.35 -4.18 -1.57
C VAL A 200 10.10 -2.94 -2.04
N GLN A 201 10.38 -1.99 -1.14
CA GLN A 201 11.08 -0.75 -1.48
C GLN A 201 12.46 -1.04 -2.10
N SER A 202 12.89 -0.18 -3.02
CA SER A 202 14.19 -0.34 -3.69
C SER A 202 15.38 -0.33 -2.71
N SER A 203 15.27 0.36 -1.56
CA SER A 203 16.28 0.34 -0.49
C SER A 203 16.44 -1.04 0.16
N ASN A 204 15.41 -1.86 0.14
CA ASN A 204 15.40 -3.22 0.70
C ASN A 204 15.60 -4.30 -0.37
N LEU A 205 15.94 -3.87 -1.58
CA LEU A 205 16.35 -4.74 -2.67
C LEU A 205 17.86 -4.60 -2.93
N ILE A 206 18.44 -5.70 -3.41
CA ILE A 206 19.85 -5.74 -3.80
C ILE A 206 20.01 -6.55 -5.08
N LEU A 207 20.97 -6.18 -5.91
CA LEU A 207 21.24 -6.86 -7.16
C LEU A 207 22.19 -8.03 -6.92
N GLY A 208 21.73 -9.26 -7.10
CA GLY A 208 22.57 -10.45 -7.18
C GLY A 208 23.07 -10.64 -8.61
N THR A 209 24.36 -10.91 -8.77
CA THR A 209 25.01 -11.17 -10.07
C THR A 209 25.66 -12.54 -10.06
N ILE A 210 25.72 -13.21 -11.21
CA ILE A 210 26.45 -14.46 -11.41
C ILE A 210 27.09 -14.45 -12.79
N LYS A 211 28.30 -14.99 -12.89
CA LYS A 211 28.99 -15.23 -14.19
C LYS A 211 29.25 -16.72 -14.35
N LEU A 212 28.86 -17.26 -15.48
CA LEU A 212 29.02 -18.66 -15.81
C LEU A 212 29.91 -18.86 -17.03
N ALA A 213 30.82 -19.82 -16.94
CA ALA A 213 31.67 -20.26 -18.04
C ALA A 213 31.67 -21.79 -18.14
N GLY A 214 31.84 -22.29 -19.34
CA GLY A 214 32.05 -23.70 -19.62
C GLY A 214 33.43 -24.20 -19.16
N VAL A 215 33.65 -25.49 -19.24
CA VAL A 215 34.96 -26.12 -18.90
C VAL A 215 36.08 -25.67 -19.81
N ASP A 216 35.75 -25.17 -21.01
CA ASP A 216 36.64 -24.55 -21.98
C ASP A 216 36.94 -23.06 -21.71
N GLY A 217 36.36 -22.51 -20.66
CA GLY A 217 36.47 -21.10 -20.30
C GLY A 217 35.58 -20.15 -21.12
N ALA A 218 34.81 -20.66 -22.08
CA ALA A 218 33.88 -19.85 -22.86
C ALA A 218 32.67 -19.44 -22.02
N ALA A 219 32.14 -18.22 -22.24
CA ALA A 219 30.96 -17.74 -21.53
C ALA A 219 29.73 -18.63 -21.84
N LEU A 220 29.02 -19.09 -20.84
CA LEU A 220 27.77 -19.82 -21.02
C LEU A 220 26.61 -18.84 -21.28
N VAL A 221 26.24 -18.71 -22.55
CA VAL A 221 25.17 -17.83 -23.00
C VAL A 221 23.82 -18.54 -22.91
N ASN A 222 22.76 -17.82 -22.46
CA ASN A 222 21.41 -18.35 -22.27
C ASN A 222 21.29 -19.49 -21.25
N ALA A 223 22.30 -19.71 -20.42
CA ALA A 223 22.21 -20.64 -19.29
C ALA A 223 21.19 -20.11 -18.26
N LYS A 224 20.28 -20.98 -17.81
CA LYS A 224 19.26 -20.58 -16.86
C LYS A 224 19.78 -20.67 -15.43
N VAL A 225 19.57 -19.62 -14.69
CA VAL A 225 19.84 -19.54 -13.26
C VAL A 225 18.50 -19.35 -12.54
N THR A 226 18.15 -20.30 -11.69
CA THR A 226 16.92 -20.23 -10.89
C THR A 226 17.27 -19.92 -9.45
N VAL A 227 16.63 -18.90 -8.90
CA VAL A 227 16.73 -18.53 -7.50
C VAL A 227 15.43 -18.89 -6.82
N VAL A 228 15.51 -19.65 -5.71
CA VAL A 228 14.37 -20.10 -4.92
C VAL A 228 14.49 -19.55 -3.51
N ASN A 229 13.47 -18.91 -2.99
CA ASN A 229 13.44 -18.52 -1.57
C ASN A 229 13.16 -19.76 -0.72
N VAL A 230 14.05 -20.07 0.24
CA VAL A 230 14.08 -21.36 0.95
C VAL A 230 13.39 -21.31 2.29
N TYR A 231 13.42 -20.19 2.97
CA TYR A 231 12.82 -20.08 4.29
C TYR A 231 11.61 -19.17 4.33
N ASN A 232 10.81 -19.46 5.34
CA ASN A 232 9.58 -18.81 5.73
C ASN A 232 9.47 -17.37 5.26
N PRO A 233 8.27 -16.99 4.95
CA PRO A 233 8.00 -15.68 4.43
C PRO A 233 8.71 -14.62 5.25
N ILE A 234 9.60 -13.93 4.60
CA ILE A 234 10.17 -12.70 5.14
C ILE A 234 9.09 -11.64 4.97
N ILE A 235 8.75 -10.98 6.06
CA ILE A 235 7.94 -9.77 6.00
C ILE A 235 8.93 -8.62 5.80
N GLN A 236 8.93 -8.04 4.62
CA GLN A 236 9.74 -6.88 4.29
C GLN A 236 8.84 -5.77 3.78
N ASP A 237 8.91 -4.57 4.37
CA ASP A 237 8.06 -3.43 4.04
C ASP A 237 6.56 -3.78 4.04
N GLY A 238 6.11 -4.66 4.99
CA GLY A 238 4.74 -5.17 5.05
C GLY A 238 4.36 -6.16 3.94
N TYR A 239 5.27 -6.52 3.04
CA TYR A 239 5.07 -7.56 2.06
C TYR A 239 5.56 -8.90 2.58
N PHE A 240 4.71 -9.88 2.39
CA PHE A 240 5.06 -11.28 2.53
C PHE A 240 5.85 -11.70 1.27
N VAL A 241 7.14 -11.89 1.41
CA VAL A 241 7.97 -12.41 0.31
C VAL A 241 7.75 -13.92 0.24
N ALA A 242 6.77 -14.33 -0.59
CA ALA A 242 6.45 -15.74 -0.77
C ALA A 242 7.61 -16.48 -1.47
N GLY A 243 7.81 -17.74 -1.07
CA GLY A 243 8.80 -18.64 -1.65
C GLY A 243 8.48 -19.01 -3.10
N ARG A 244 8.65 -18.04 -4.03
CA ARG A 244 8.57 -18.30 -5.47
C ARG A 244 9.96 -18.32 -6.07
N SER A 245 10.17 -19.22 -7.02
CA SER A 245 11.36 -19.24 -7.85
C SER A 245 11.31 -18.13 -8.90
N LYS A 246 12.47 -17.55 -9.18
CA LYS A 246 12.68 -16.66 -10.32
C LYS A 246 13.82 -17.21 -11.17
N THR A 247 13.56 -17.43 -12.45
CA THR A 247 14.56 -17.87 -13.41
C THR A 247 14.99 -16.70 -14.28
N VAL A 248 16.30 -16.54 -14.45
CA VAL A 248 16.94 -15.56 -15.35
C VAL A 248 17.92 -16.32 -16.26
N ALA A 249 18.16 -15.79 -17.44
CA ALA A 249 19.14 -16.36 -18.38
C ALA A 249 20.40 -15.50 -18.41
N THR A 250 21.56 -16.11 -18.62
CA THR A 250 22.82 -15.39 -18.85
C THR A 250 22.82 -14.71 -20.23
N ASP A 251 23.45 -13.56 -20.26
CA ASP A 251 23.63 -12.74 -21.47
C ASP A 251 24.81 -13.22 -22.33
N GLY A 252 25.16 -12.43 -23.35
CA GLY A 252 26.25 -12.74 -24.31
C GLY A 252 27.65 -12.84 -23.69
N VAL A 253 27.85 -12.41 -22.44
CA VAL A 253 29.11 -12.52 -21.69
C VAL A 253 29.00 -13.50 -20.52
N GLY A 254 27.95 -14.33 -20.52
CA GLY A 254 27.72 -15.34 -19.48
C GLY A 254 27.25 -14.78 -18.15
N GLN A 255 26.77 -13.54 -18.09
CA GLN A 255 26.31 -12.91 -16.86
C GLN A 255 24.79 -12.94 -16.73
N ALA A 256 24.30 -13.29 -15.56
CA ALA A 256 22.89 -13.09 -15.19
C ALA A 256 22.77 -12.18 -13.99
N GLN A 257 21.64 -11.46 -13.92
CA GLN A 257 21.32 -10.54 -12.81
C GLN A 257 19.91 -10.80 -12.30
N VAL A 258 19.73 -10.74 -10.97
CA VAL A 258 18.44 -10.89 -10.32
C VAL A 258 18.33 -9.95 -9.13
N THR A 259 17.21 -9.24 -9.04
CA THR A 259 16.91 -8.39 -7.88
C THR A 259 16.29 -9.23 -6.77
N LEU A 260 16.84 -9.16 -5.57
CA LEU A 260 16.53 -9.99 -4.41
C LEU A 260 16.23 -9.12 -3.19
N VAL A 261 15.46 -9.66 -2.25
CA VAL A 261 15.16 -9.00 -0.98
C VAL A 261 16.31 -9.21 0.00
N ARG A 262 16.80 -8.15 0.62
CA ARG A 262 17.85 -8.17 1.62
C ARG A 262 17.49 -9.08 2.80
N GLY A 263 18.47 -9.81 3.32
CA GLY A 263 18.29 -10.71 4.46
C GLY A 263 17.53 -12.01 4.13
N SER A 264 17.07 -12.21 2.88
CA SER A 264 16.43 -13.46 2.48
C SER A 264 17.44 -14.61 2.36
N THR A 265 17.02 -15.84 2.65
CA THR A 265 17.81 -17.04 2.36
C THR A 265 17.30 -17.68 1.08
N ILE A 266 18.19 -17.89 0.13
CA ILE A 266 17.85 -18.36 -1.21
C ILE A 266 18.72 -19.57 -1.59
N ASP A 267 18.15 -20.46 -2.43
CA ASP A 267 18.90 -21.46 -3.17
C ASP A 267 19.15 -20.95 -4.61
N VAL A 268 20.38 -21.00 -5.04
CA VAL A 268 20.82 -20.68 -6.41
C VAL A 268 21.05 -21.99 -7.16
N ILE A 269 20.30 -22.21 -8.23
CA ILE A 269 20.34 -23.42 -9.06
C ILE A 269 20.74 -23.02 -10.48
N VAL A 270 21.79 -23.60 -11.01
CA VAL A 270 22.21 -23.42 -12.39
C VAL A 270 21.73 -24.62 -13.22
N GLU A 271 21.02 -24.37 -14.34
CA GLU A 271 20.51 -25.44 -15.23
C GLU A 271 21.65 -26.34 -15.73
N GLY A 272 21.41 -27.64 -15.69
CA GLY A 272 22.41 -28.64 -16.13
C GLY A 272 23.48 -28.94 -15.09
N THR A 273 23.39 -28.35 -13.89
CA THR A 273 24.28 -28.68 -12.77
C THR A 273 23.48 -29.27 -11.61
N THR A 274 24.15 -30.12 -10.82
CA THR A 274 23.59 -30.64 -9.55
C THR A 274 23.91 -29.72 -8.36
N VAL A 275 24.59 -28.61 -8.61
CA VAL A 275 25.03 -27.68 -7.58
C VAL A 275 23.90 -26.75 -7.20
N ILE A 276 23.37 -26.94 -6.00
CA ILE A 276 22.47 -25.99 -5.35
C ILE A 276 23.29 -25.28 -4.30
N ARG A 277 23.30 -23.96 -4.38
CA ARG A 277 24.01 -23.14 -3.40
C ARG A 277 23.03 -22.35 -2.57
N ARG A 278 23.04 -22.57 -1.26
CA ARG A 278 22.23 -21.82 -0.32
C ARG A 278 23.03 -20.63 0.24
N ILE A 279 22.49 -19.43 0.11
CA ILE A 279 23.13 -18.20 0.56
C ILE A 279 22.13 -17.30 1.29
N THR A 280 22.64 -16.50 2.23
CA THR A 280 21.88 -15.39 2.79
C THR A 280 22.20 -14.12 2.03
N VAL A 281 21.16 -13.47 1.50
CA VAL A 281 21.26 -12.21 0.75
C VAL A 281 21.77 -11.10 1.68
N PRO A 282 22.85 -10.37 1.32
CA PRO A 282 23.40 -9.32 2.17
C PRO A 282 22.39 -8.24 2.53
N SER A 283 22.50 -7.72 3.76
CA SER A 283 21.68 -6.59 4.23
C SER A 283 22.22 -5.23 3.78
N VAL A 284 23.46 -5.17 3.32
CA VAL A 284 24.16 -3.93 2.89
C VAL A 284 24.78 -4.11 1.50
N GLY A 285 25.19 -3.00 0.88
CA GLY A 285 25.78 -3.01 -0.46
C GLY A 285 24.80 -2.69 -1.57
N ALA A 286 25.29 -2.40 -2.79
CA ALA A 286 24.48 -2.15 -3.98
C ALA A 286 24.24 -3.42 -4.79
N SER A 287 25.21 -4.35 -4.78
CA SER A 287 25.16 -5.65 -5.45
C SER A 287 26.07 -6.66 -4.75
N PHE A 288 25.92 -7.93 -5.07
CA PHE A 288 26.76 -9.02 -4.56
C PHE A 288 26.86 -10.16 -5.58
N ASP A 289 27.87 -11.01 -5.43
CA ASP A 289 28.00 -12.20 -6.26
C ASP A 289 27.23 -13.38 -5.63
N LEU A 290 26.36 -14.00 -6.41
CA LEU A 290 25.58 -15.17 -6.02
C LEU A 290 26.47 -16.41 -5.75
N LEU A 291 27.72 -16.38 -6.20
CA LEU A 291 28.71 -17.43 -5.94
C LEU A 291 29.69 -17.08 -4.80
N ASP A 292 29.53 -15.97 -4.12
CA ASP A 292 30.39 -15.58 -3.00
C ASP A 292 30.31 -16.63 -1.87
N ALA A 293 31.44 -17.28 -1.62
CA ALA A 293 31.55 -18.34 -0.62
C ALA A 293 31.26 -17.85 0.81
N SER A 294 31.54 -16.59 1.11
CA SER A 294 31.32 -16.00 2.44
C SER A 294 29.85 -15.86 2.80
N LEU A 295 28.94 -15.91 1.82
CA LEU A 295 27.50 -15.82 2.00
C LEU A 295 26.82 -17.18 2.14
N GLN A 296 27.58 -18.29 2.03
CA GLN A 296 27.04 -19.63 2.13
C GLN A 296 26.60 -19.90 3.57
N THR A 297 25.39 -20.42 3.73
CA THR A 297 24.87 -20.88 5.03
C THR A 297 25.13 -22.38 5.19
N ASP A 298 25.57 -22.80 6.38
CA ASP A 298 25.90 -24.20 6.70
C ASP A 298 24.71 -25.16 6.66
N ASP A 299 23.50 -24.66 6.53
CA ASP A 299 22.26 -25.43 6.35
C ASP A 299 22.05 -25.94 4.90
N ALA A 300 23.07 -25.90 4.06
CA ALA A 300 23.00 -26.61 2.80
C ALA A 300 22.79 -28.09 3.11
N PHE A 301 21.61 -28.61 2.83
CA PHE A 301 21.37 -30.04 2.80
C PHE A 301 22.49 -30.65 1.98
N GLY A 302 23.42 -31.30 2.66
CA GLY A 302 24.40 -32.14 1.97
C GLY A 302 23.59 -33.11 1.11
N ILE A 303 23.62 -32.92 -0.20
CA ILE A 303 23.24 -34.00 -1.09
C ILE A 303 24.25 -35.08 -0.75
N GLN A 304 23.87 -36.04 0.08
CA GLN A 304 24.60 -37.30 0.15
C GLN A 304 24.52 -37.87 -1.26
N VAL A 305 25.59 -37.69 -2.02
CA VAL A 305 25.81 -38.47 -3.21
C VAL A 305 25.69 -39.94 -2.75
N PRO A 306 24.68 -40.71 -3.24
CA PRO A 306 24.61 -42.13 -2.86
C PRO A 306 25.97 -42.73 -3.18
N ASP A 307 26.61 -43.38 -2.17
CA ASP A 307 27.84 -44.09 -2.40
C ASP A 307 27.68 -44.96 -3.65
N LEU A 308 28.41 -44.61 -4.70
CA LEU A 308 28.49 -45.45 -5.86
C LEU A 308 28.94 -46.87 -5.37
N PRO A 309 28.16 -47.90 -5.64
CA PRO A 309 28.55 -49.25 -5.26
C PRO A 309 29.95 -49.51 -5.79
N ALA A 310 30.84 -49.90 -4.88
CA ALA A 310 32.22 -50.23 -5.21
C ALA A 310 32.22 -51.21 -6.37
N ALA A 311 32.97 -50.89 -7.43
CA ALA A 311 33.09 -51.77 -8.61
C ALA A 311 33.57 -53.15 -8.11
N PRO A 312 32.99 -54.28 -8.60
CA PRO A 312 33.38 -55.61 -8.25
C PRO A 312 34.87 -55.78 -8.57
N ARG A 313 35.68 -56.18 -7.57
CA ARG A 313 37.06 -56.53 -7.78
C ARG A 313 37.07 -57.78 -8.63
N SER A 314 37.67 -57.69 -9.87
CA SER A 314 37.95 -58.84 -10.68
C SER A 314 38.95 -59.73 -9.95
N SER A 315 38.54 -60.97 -9.69
CA SER A 315 39.37 -62.07 -9.21
C SER A 315 40.23 -62.61 -10.33
#